data_d13f696202499ce9f269c4c5e9ba7f41
#
_entry.id   d13f696202499ce9f269c4c5e9ba7f41
#
_cell.length_a   1.000
_cell.length_b   1.000
_cell.length_c   1.000
_cell.angle_alpha   90.00
_cell.angle_beta   90.00
_cell.angle_gamma   90.00
#
_symmetry.space_group_name_H-M   'P 1'
#
loop_
_entity.id
_entity.type
_entity.pdbx_description
1 polymer ?
#
loop_
_entity_poly.entity_id
_entity_poly.type
_entity_poly.pdbx_seq_one_letter_code
_entity_poly.pdbx_strand_id
1 'polypeptide(L)'
;YNIPEDITELKALAVPRDGEFMEAFRKTAQRLGIAVAVTYLESFEPLPRNTVTLFDSTGRRVLDYSKVHTCDFGDECRLSAGEEFSTAELDTASGKVTIGTMICYDREFPESARILMLKGAEIILVPNACPMEINRISQLRARAYENMVGIATVNYPYGKPDCNGHSTAFDGIAYRVDGSGSRNTLIIEAGEREGIYLADFPIDDMREYRRREVHGNAYRRPEKYGLLISEERMEPFIRPDRRK
;
A
#
# COMPACT_ATOMS: atom_id res chain seq x y z
N TYR A 1 -2.62 -16.82 3.19
CA TYR A 1 -1.20 -16.72 3.54
C TYR A 1 -1.08 -17.14 5.00
N ASN A 2 -0.67 -18.39 5.16
CA ASN A 2 -0.45 -18.95 6.49
C ASN A 2 1.02 -18.77 6.87
N ILE A 3 1.26 -18.10 7.98
CA ILE A 3 2.59 -17.98 8.57
C ILE A 3 2.77 -19.16 9.51
N PRO A 4 3.71 -20.10 9.23
CA PRO A 4 3.98 -21.24 10.10
C PRO A 4 4.35 -20.82 11.52
N GLU A 5 3.99 -21.64 12.51
CA GLU A 5 4.43 -21.44 13.88
C GLU A 5 5.92 -21.74 14.06
N ASP A 6 6.41 -22.75 13.35
CA ASP A 6 7.82 -23.12 13.35
C ASP A 6 8.67 -22.13 12.55
N ILE A 7 9.65 -21.52 13.19
CA ILE A 7 10.53 -20.50 12.61
C ILE A 7 11.41 -21.10 11.49
N THR A 8 11.79 -22.39 11.58
CA THR A 8 12.61 -23.05 10.56
C THR A 8 11.78 -23.25 9.29
N GLU A 9 10.52 -23.68 9.44
CA GLU A 9 9.59 -23.81 8.32
C GLU A 9 9.29 -22.44 7.70
N LEU A 10 9.04 -21.41 8.52
CA LEU A 10 8.82 -20.06 8.07
C LEU A 10 10.00 -19.52 7.24
N LYS A 11 11.23 -19.71 7.72
CA LYS A 11 12.43 -19.30 6.99
C LYS A 11 12.62 -20.09 5.67
N ALA A 12 12.24 -21.38 5.67
CA ALA A 12 12.32 -22.21 4.47
C ALA A 12 11.31 -21.80 3.37
N LEU A 13 10.18 -21.21 3.74
CA LEU A 13 9.19 -20.68 2.80
C LEU A 13 9.55 -19.30 2.24
N ALA A 14 10.44 -18.60 2.91
CA ALA A 14 10.85 -17.26 2.48
C ALA A 14 11.75 -17.34 1.23
N VAL A 15 11.53 -16.41 0.30
CA VAL A 15 12.26 -16.36 -0.95
C VAL A 15 13.26 -15.21 -0.96
N PRO A 16 14.46 -15.41 -1.51
CA PRO A 16 15.44 -14.34 -1.65
C PRO A 16 14.91 -13.23 -2.59
N ARG A 17 15.26 -12.01 -2.29
CA ARG A 17 14.93 -10.82 -3.12
C ARG A 17 15.45 -10.95 -4.57
N ASP A 18 16.57 -11.61 -4.76
CA ASP A 18 17.20 -11.86 -6.06
C ASP A 18 17.08 -13.34 -6.49
N GLY A 19 16.10 -14.07 -5.94
CA GLY A 19 15.85 -15.48 -6.25
C GLY A 19 15.06 -15.70 -7.55
N GLU A 20 14.98 -16.97 -7.96
CA GLU A 20 14.31 -17.39 -9.19
C GLU A 20 12.83 -16.95 -9.25
N PHE A 21 12.14 -16.95 -8.11
CA PHE A 21 10.76 -16.48 -8.02
C PHE A 21 10.64 -15.03 -8.46
N MET A 22 11.48 -14.14 -7.93
CA MET A 22 11.47 -12.71 -8.28
C MET A 22 11.96 -12.47 -9.69
N GLU A 23 12.95 -13.26 -10.16
CA GLU A 23 13.45 -13.18 -11.53
C GLU A 23 12.38 -13.54 -12.57
N ALA A 24 11.45 -14.44 -12.26
CA ALA A 24 10.33 -14.77 -13.13
C ALA A 24 9.40 -13.54 -13.34
N PHE A 25 9.10 -12.80 -12.28
CA PHE A 25 8.32 -11.57 -12.38
C PHE A 25 9.07 -10.45 -13.10
N ARG A 26 10.36 -10.28 -12.81
CA ARG A 26 11.22 -9.32 -13.49
C ARG A 26 11.20 -9.54 -15.02
N LYS A 27 11.43 -10.79 -15.45
CA LYS A 27 11.39 -11.17 -16.88
C LYS A 27 9.99 -10.96 -17.48
N THR A 28 8.95 -11.23 -16.72
CA THR A 28 7.57 -11.04 -17.18
C THR A 28 7.26 -9.56 -17.36
N ALA A 29 7.63 -8.69 -16.43
CA ALA A 29 7.51 -7.23 -16.55
C ALA A 29 8.19 -6.73 -17.83
N GLN A 30 9.45 -7.12 -18.03
CA GLN A 30 10.23 -6.76 -19.22
C GLN A 30 9.61 -7.29 -20.52
N ARG A 31 9.20 -8.55 -20.56
CA ARG A 31 8.61 -9.18 -21.76
C ARG A 31 7.28 -8.54 -22.17
N LEU A 32 6.47 -8.15 -21.19
CA LEU A 32 5.15 -7.55 -21.44
C LEU A 32 5.22 -6.02 -21.56
N GLY A 33 6.34 -5.39 -21.19
CA GLY A 33 6.47 -3.93 -21.18
C GLY A 33 5.57 -3.24 -20.16
N ILE A 34 5.27 -3.89 -19.04
CA ILE A 34 4.42 -3.37 -17.96
C ILE A 34 5.17 -3.35 -16.63
N ALA A 35 4.85 -2.39 -15.77
CA ALA A 35 5.32 -2.43 -14.40
C ALA A 35 4.55 -3.49 -13.59
N VAL A 36 5.22 -4.18 -12.69
CA VAL A 36 4.64 -5.25 -11.87
C VAL A 36 5.03 -5.09 -10.41
N ALA A 37 4.04 -4.98 -9.52
CA ALA A 37 4.23 -5.04 -8.08
C ALA A 37 3.96 -6.47 -7.59
N VAL A 38 4.93 -7.04 -6.86
CA VAL A 38 4.88 -8.43 -6.37
C VAL A 38 5.03 -8.43 -4.87
N THR A 39 4.08 -9.08 -4.17
CA THR A 39 4.18 -9.31 -2.73
C THR A 39 4.69 -10.72 -2.43
N TYR A 40 5.57 -10.84 -1.46
CA TYR A 40 6.18 -12.11 -1.09
C TYR A 40 6.69 -12.10 0.34
N LEU A 41 6.93 -13.30 0.88
CA LEU A 41 7.66 -13.49 2.11
C LEU A 41 9.16 -13.42 1.78
N GLU A 42 9.81 -12.31 2.12
CA GLU A 42 11.21 -12.07 1.82
C GLU A 42 12.13 -12.78 2.83
N SER A 43 13.12 -13.49 2.33
CA SER A 43 14.21 -14.04 3.16
C SER A 43 15.03 -12.87 3.74
N PHE A 44 15.01 -12.74 5.06
CA PHE A 44 15.69 -11.68 5.80
C PHE A 44 16.12 -12.21 7.18
N GLU A 45 17.17 -11.66 7.76
CA GLU A 45 17.62 -11.98 9.11
C GLU A 45 17.32 -10.81 10.09
N PRO A 46 16.88 -11.10 11.34
CA PRO A 46 16.75 -12.42 11.93
C PRO A 46 15.49 -13.20 11.53
N LEU A 47 14.45 -12.55 11.02
CA LEU A 47 13.18 -13.15 10.62
C LEU A 47 12.75 -12.63 9.25
N PRO A 48 12.03 -13.43 8.44
CA PRO A 48 11.50 -13.01 7.15
C PRO A 48 10.68 -11.74 7.24
N ARG A 49 10.50 -11.05 6.10
CA ARG A 49 9.70 -9.83 5.97
C ARG A 49 8.52 -10.03 5.02
N ASN A 50 7.43 -9.35 5.30
CA ASN A 50 6.32 -9.17 4.34
C ASN A 50 6.69 -7.99 3.43
N THR A 51 7.05 -8.29 2.17
CA THR A 51 7.66 -7.30 1.27
C THR A 51 6.88 -7.20 -0.04
N VAL A 52 6.85 -6.00 -0.61
CA VAL A 52 6.45 -5.75 -1.99
C VAL A 52 7.65 -5.20 -2.76
N THR A 53 7.89 -5.77 -3.94
CA THR A 53 8.88 -5.27 -4.90
C THR A 53 8.16 -4.76 -6.15
N LEU A 54 8.54 -3.59 -6.64
CA LEU A 54 8.04 -3.00 -7.88
C LEU A 54 9.12 -3.08 -8.96
N PHE A 55 8.80 -3.77 -10.04
CA PHE A 55 9.57 -3.74 -11.28
C PHE A 55 8.94 -2.76 -12.26
N ASP A 56 9.75 -1.95 -12.95
CA ASP A 56 9.28 -1.12 -14.04
C ASP A 56 9.07 -1.95 -15.34
N SER A 57 8.57 -1.30 -16.39
CA SER A 57 8.30 -1.92 -17.68
C SER A 57 9.54 -2.47 -18.41
N THR A 58 10.73 -2.10 -17.97
CA THR A 58 12.00 -2.64 -18.48
C THR A 58 12.52 -3.83 -17.66
N GLY A 59 11.83 -4.17 -16.58
CA GLY A 59 12.23 -5.19 -15.62
C GLY A 59 13.26 -4.70 -14.59
N ARG A 60 13.51 -3.39 -14.49
CA ARG A 60 14.36 -2.84 -13.43
C ARG A 60 13.57 -2.80 -12.12
N ARG A 61 14.15 -3.28 -11.04
CA ARG A 61 13.62 -3.13 -9.68
C ARG A 61 13.77 -1.66 -9.25
N VAL A 62 12.64 -1.00 -9.03
CA VAL A 62 12.61 0.44 -8.71
C VAL A 62 12.20 0.74 -7.28
N LEU A 63 11.52 -0.21 -6.60
CA LEU A 63 11.11 -0.05 -5.21
C LEU A 63 11.06 -1.41 -4.52
N ASP A 64 11.58 -1.45 -3.30
CA ASP A 64 11.30 -2.50 -2.31
C ASP A 64 10.71 -1.83 -1.07
N TYR A 65 9.63 -2.40 -0.56
CA TYR A 65 8.98 -1.94 0.66
C TYR A 65 8.64 -3.14 1.54
N SER A 66 9.12 -3.16 2.75
CA SER A 66 8.72 -4.13 3.77
C SER A 66 7.71 -3.49 4.73
N LYS A 67 6.68 -4.24 5.07
CA LYS A 67 5.56 -3.80 5.92
C LYS A 67 6.05 -3.24 7.25
N VAL A 68 5.74 -1.98 7.50
CA VAL A 68 6.17 -1.28 8.74
C VAL A 68 5.28 -1.68 9.92
N HIS A 69 3.97 -1.71 9.72
CA HIS A 69 3.02 -2.11 10.76
C HIS A 69 2.64 -3.58 10.59
N THR A 70 3.47 -4.47 11.10
CA THR A 70 3.15 -5.90 11.16
C THR A 70 1.99 -6.16 12.14
N CYS A 71 1.18 -7.20 11.87
CA CYS A 71 0.08 -7.59 12.75
C CYS A 71 0.64 -8.36 13.97
N ASP A 72 1.30 -7.64 14.90
CA ASP A 72 2.00 -8.23 16.05
C ASP A 72 1.07 -8.87 17.09
N PHE A 73 -0.21 -8.61 16.99
CA PHE A 73 -1.27 -9.30 17.73
C PHE A 73 -1.61 -10.68 17.15
N GLY A 74 -1.09 -11.02 15.97
CA GLY A 74 -1.31 -12.28 15.24
C GLY A 74 0.02 -12.90 14.79
N ASP A 75 -0.05 -13.65 13.69
CA ASP A 75 1.07 -14.46 13.19
C ASP A 75 2.26 -13.64 12.69
N GLU A 76 2.05 -12.40 12.27
CA GLU A 76 3.14 -11.54 11.81
C GLU A 76 4.08 -11.06 12.94
N CYS A 77 3.79 -11.38 14.22
CA CYS A 77 4.77 -11.20 15.30
C CYS A 77 6.07 -12.00 15.06
N ARG A 78 6.02 -13.01 14.19
CA ARG A 78 7.17 -13.82 13.74
C ARG A 78 7.89 -13.26 12.51
N LEU A 79 7.53 -12.06 12.04
CA LEU A 79 8.19 -11.36 10.94
C LEU A 79 8.97 -10.16 11.43
N SER A 80 10.05 -9.83 10.74
CA SER A 80 10.72 -8.54 10.93
C SER A 80 9.90 -7.42 10.29
N ALA A 81 9.66 -6.34 11.03
CA ALA A 81 9.02 -5.15 10.49
C ALA A 81 9.95 -4.40 9.51
N GLY A 82 9.35 -3.64 8.59
CA GLY A 82 10.05 -2.65 7.78
C GLY A 82 10.44 -1.42 8.61
N GLU A 83 11.37 -0.64 8.08
CA GLU A 83 11.95 0.51 8.80
C GLU A 83 11.46 1.85 8.24
N GLU A 84 11.00 1.90 6.98
CA GLU A 84 10.61 3.14 6.33
C GLU A 84 9.54 2.94 5.25
N PHE A 85 8.84 4.02 4.94
CA PHE A 85 7.97 4.11 3.76
C PHE A 85 8.77 4.62 2.57
N SER A 86 8.63 3.96 1.42
CA SER A 86 9.42 4.25 0.22
C SER A 86 8.53 4.60 -0.98
N THR A 87 9.05 5.44 -1.86
CA THR A 87 8.44 5.81 -3.14
C THR A 87 9.43 5.61 -4.27
N ALA A 88 8.93 5.39 -5.48
CA ALA A 88 9.74 5.35 -6.70
C ALA A 88 8.99 5.96 -7.88
N GLU A 89 9.72 6.48 -8.86
CA GLU A 89 9.14 6.95 -10.11
C GLU A 89 9.01 5.82 -11.11
N LEU A 90 7.86 5.77 -11.78
CA LEU A 90 7.61 4.94 -12.96
C LEU A 90 7.44 5.81 -14.19
N ASP A 91 8.05 5.40 -15.31
CA ASP A 91 7.75 5.94 -16.62
C ASP A 91 6.44 5.32 -17.13
N THR A 92 5.47 6.17 -17.45
CA THR A 92 4.15 5.79 -17.95
C THR A 92 3.78 6.55 -19.21
N ALA A 93 2.67 6.22 -19.85
CA ALA A 93 2.15 6.97 -20.99
C ALA A 93 1.83 8.45 -20.64
N SER A 94 1.51 8.73 -19.38
CA SER A 94 1.28 10.09 -18.85
C SER A 94 2.57 10.76 -18.31
N GLY A 95 3.75 10.26 -18.70
CA GLY A 95 5.02 10.70 -18.17
C GLY A 95 5.40 9.99 -16.86
N LYS A 96 6.28 10.60 -16.08
CA LYS A 96 6.70 10.04 -14.80
C LYS A 96 5.60 10.16 -13.74
N VAL A 97 5.34 9.07 -13.05
CA VAL A 97 4.38 9.00 -11.92
C VAL A 97 5.09 8.43 -10.70
N THR A 98 4.96 9.11 -9.56
CA THR A 98 5.55 8.65 -8.30
C THR A 98 4.60 7.67 -7.62
N ILE A 99 5.07 6.44 -7.42
CA ILE A 99 4.35 5.35 -6.77
C ILE A 99 4.87 5.15 -5.34
N GLY A 100 3.94 5.08 -4.38
CA GLY A 100 4.21 4.61 -3.03
C GLY A 100 3.58 3.25 -2.78
N THR A 101 3.98 2.57 -1.72
CA THR A 101 3.36 1.31 -1.29
C THR A 101 3.18 1.26 0.21
N MET A 102 2.07 0.65 0.65
CA MET A 102 1.82 0.26 2.02
C MET A 102 1.08 -1.08 2.02
N ILE A 103 1.31 -1.96 2.99
CA ILE A 103 0.77 -3.32 2.96
C ILE A 103 -0.31 -3.49 4.02
N CYS A 104 -1.54 -3.80 3.58
CA CYS A 104 -2.66 -4.26 4.42
C CYS A 104 -2.84 -3.41 5.68
N TYR A 105 -2.35 -3.86 6.85
CA TYR A 105 -2.51 -3.22 8.14
C TYR A 105 -1.89 -1.80 8.22
N ASP A 106 -0.90 -1.48 7.38
CA ASP A 106 -0.36 -0.11 7.31
C ASP A 106 -1.45 0.94 7.04
N ARG A 107 -2.53 0.58 6.31
CA ARG A 107 -3.62 1.51 6.02
C ARG A 107 -4.42 1.94 7.25
N GLU A 108 -4.38 1.15 8.35
CA GLU A 108 -5.07 1.50 9.59
C GLU A 108 -4.50 2.79 10.21
N PHE A 109 -3.23 3.08 9.90
CA PHE A 109 -2.51 4.25 10.40
C PHE A 109 -2.51 5.36 9.34
N PRO A 110 -3.19 6.51 9.60
CA PRO A 110 -3.23 7.63 8.65
C PRO A 110 -1.85 8.18 8.31
N GLU A 111 -0.89 8.03 9.19
CA GLU A 111 0.50 8.42 9.03
C GLU A 111 1.14 7.74 7.84
N SER A 112 0.83 6.47 7.56
CA SER A 112 1.40 5.69 6.45
C SER A 112 1.15 6.37 5.11
N ALA A 113 -0.11 6.64 4.78
CA ALA A 113 -0.48 7.32 3.54
C ALA A 113 0.01 8.78 3.53
N ARG A 114 0.01 9.46 4.70
CA ARG A 114 0.50 10.82 4.84
C ARG A 114 1.99 10.92 4.55
N ILE A 115 2.80 10.02 5.07
CA ILE A 115 4.26 9.98 4.81
C ILE A 115 4.50 9.73 3.32
N LEU A 116 3.81 8.78 2.69
CA LEU A 116 3.95 8.50 1.26
C LEU A 116 3.58 9.73 0.41
N MET A 117 2.49 10.43 0.73
CA MET A 117 2.11 11.67 0.06
C MET A 117 3.19 12.76 0.23
N LEU A 118 3.77 12.90 1.43
CA LEU A 118 4.84 13.86 1.70
C LEU A 118 6.15 13.50 0.97
N LYS A 119 6.38 12.21 0.70
CA LYS A 119 7.46 11.72 -0.18
C LYS A 119 7.14 11.85 -1.67
N GLY A 120 6.03 12.47 -2.03
CA GLY A 120 5.65 12.77 -3.41
C GLY A 120 4.76 11.74 -4.09
N ALA A 121 4.33 10.67 -3.40
CA ALA A 121 3.45 9.68 -4.01
C ALA A 121 2.22 10.32 -4.67
N GLU A 122 1.94 9.91 -5.90
CA GLU A 122 0.73 10.27 -6.65
C GLU A 122 -0.27 9.11 -6.62
N ILE A 123 0.23 7.87 -6.65
CA ILE A 123 -0.56 6.65 -6.45
C ILE A 123 0.11 5.81 -5.35
N ILE A 124 -0.71 5.23 -4.48
CA ILE A 124 -0.27 4.29 -3.44
C ILE A 124 -0.88 2.93 -3.73
N LEU A 125 -0.03 1.92 -3.90
CA LEU A 125 -0.42 0.52 -4.05
C LEU A 125 -0.60 -0.11 -2.67
N VAL A 126 -1.72 -0.83 -2.48
CA VAL A 126 -2.09 -1.41 -1.20
C VAL A 126 -2.44 -2.88 -1.37
N PRO A 127 -1.46 -3.79 -1.41
CA PRO A 127 -1.75 -5.21 -1.37
C PRO A 127 -2.33 -5.61 -0.01
N ASN A 128 -3.36 -6.45 -0.04
CA ASN A 128 -4.10 -6.93 1.14
C ASN A 128 -4.30 -8.44 1.14
N ALA A 129 -4.51 -8.97 2.34
CA ALA A 129 -5.06 -10.29 2.59
C ALA A 129 -5.93 -10.21 3.84
N CYS A 130 -7.17 -9.72 3.70
CA CYS A 130 -8.10 -9.51 4.81
C CYS A 130 -9.54 -9.36 4.31
N PRO A 131 -10.55 -9.47 5.19
CA PRO A 131 -11.93 -9.12 4.84
C PRO A 131 -11.99 -7.62 4.51
N MET A 132 -12.46 -7.28 3.32
CA MET A 132 -12.74 -5.91 2.89
C MET A 132 -14.21 -5.61 3.11
N GLU A 133 -14.53 -4.75 4.07
CA GLU A 133 -15.88 -4.37 4.46
C GLU A 133 -16.01 -2.83 4.49
N ILE A 134 -17.18 -2.34 4.79
CA ILE A 134 -17.53 -0.91 4.67
C ILE A 134 -16.50 0.03 5.36
N ASN A 135 -15.99 -0.32 6.54
CA ASN A 135 -15.07 0.53 7.28
C ASN A 135 -13.70 0.61 6.59
N ARG A 136 -13.17 -0.56 6.15
CA ARG A 136 -11.87 -0.65 5.46
C ARG A 136 -11.90 0.00 4.09
N ILE A 137 -13.00 -0.17 3.34
CA ILE A 137 -13.20 0.50 2.05
C ILE A 137 -13.32 2.02 2.27
N SER A 138 -14.09 2.45 3.28
CA SER A 138 -14.22 3.88 3.64
C SER A 138 -12.91 4.48 4.11
N GLN A 139 -12.10 3.72 4.85
CA GLN A 139 -10.77 4.12 5.28
C GLN A 139 -9.83 4.36 4.08
N LEU A 140 -9.79 3.47 3.08
CA LEU A 140 -9.02 3.67 1.86
C LEU A 140 -9.48 4.90 1.08
N ARG A 141 -10.81 5.10 0.99
CA ARG A 141 -11.40 6.32 0.42
C ARG A 141 -10.94 7.59 1.19
N ALA A 142 -10.90 7.53 2.53
CA ALA A 142 -10.41 8.63 3.35
C ALA A 142 -8.93 8.90 3.10
N ARG A 143 -8.08 7.85 2.99
CA ARG A 143 -6.66 8.01 2.66
C ARG A 143 -6.46 8.67 1.29
N ALA A 144 -7.27 8.30 0.28
CA ALA A 144 -7.23 8.95 -1.03
C ALA A 144 -7.64 10.43 -0.91
N TYR A 145 -8.75 10.72 -0.22
CA TYR A 145 -9.29 12.07 -0.04
C TYR A 145 -8.32 13.00 0.71
N GLU A 146 -7.92 12.62 1.92
CA GLU A 146 -7.15 13.49 2.81
C GLU A 146 -5.72 13.78 2.32
N ASN A 147 -5.20 12.94 1.41
CA ASN A 147 -3.87 13.06 0.82
C ASN A 147 -3.90 13.49 -0.64
N MET A 148 -5.08 13.53 -1.28
CA MET A 148 -5.26 13.82 -2.72
C MET A 148 -4.36 12.94 -3.59
N VAL A 149 -4.40 11.63 -3.34
CA VAL A 149 -3.60 10.62 -4.04
C VAL A 149 -4.48 9.51 -4.57
N GLY A 150 -4.05 8.85 -5.63
CA GLY A 150 -4.63 7.59 -6.05
C GLY A 150 -4.36 6.48 -5.03
N ILE A 151 -5.33 5.63 -4.76
CA ILE A 151 -5.17 4.41 -3.96
C ILE A 151 -5.62 3.23 -4.81
N ALA A 152 -4.75 2.24 -4.99
CA ALA A 152 -5.08 0.99 -5.68
C ALA A 152 -4.87 -0.19 -4.72
N THR A 153 -5.95 -0.86 -4.36
CA THR A 153 -5.95 -2.00 -3.44
C THR A 153 -6.13 -3.29 -4.20
N VAL A 154 -5.34 -4.30 -3.89
CA VAL A 154 -5.48 -5.66 -4.41
C VAL A 154 -5.65 -6.61 -3.24
N ASN A 155 -6.77 -7.35 -3.23
CA ASN A 155 -7.11 -8.31 -2.19
C ASN A 155 -7.36 -9.69 -2.80
N TYR A 156 -7.16 -10.75 -2.01
CA TYR A 156 -7.50 -12.10 -2.43
C TYR A 156 -9.02 -12.27 -2.59
N PRO A 157 -9.46 -13.08 -3.57
CA PRO A 157 -10.87 -13.35 -3.81
C PRO A 157 -11.53 -14.13 -2.66
N TYR A 158 -12.86 -14.18 -2.66
CA TYR A 158 -13.62 -15.05 -1.79
C TYR A 158 -13.15 -16.52 -1.92
N GLY A 159 -13.16 -17.24 -0.81
CA GLY A 159 -12.69 -18.62 -0.72
C GLY A 159 -11.22 -18.77 -0.30
N LYS A 160 -10.46 -17.69 -0.19
CA LYS A 160 -9.19 -17.68 0.55
C LYS A 160 -9.43 -17.33 2.02
N PRO A 161 -8.64 -17.89 2.95
CA PRO A 161 -8.83 -17.62 4.38
C PRO A 161 -8.91 -16.12 4.67
N ASP A 162 -9.96 -15.72 5.38
CA ASP A 162 -10.22 -14.33 5.80
C ASP A 162 -10.23 -13.29 4.67
N CYS A 163 -10.51 -13.70 3.43
CA CYS A 163 -10.57 -12.81 2.27
C CYS A 163 -11.93 -12.90 1.57
N ASN A 164 -12.37 -11.80 0.98
CA ASN A 164 -13.69 -11.68 0.33
C ASN A 164 -13.65 -10.88 -0.99
N GLY A 165 -12.48 -10.67 -1.61
CA GLY A 165 -12.35 -9.84 -2.79
C GLY A 165 -12.40 -8.35 -2.46
N HIS A 166 -13.24 -7.59 -3.17
CA HIS A 166 -13.45 -6.15 -3.00
C HIS A 166 -12.16 -5.32 -3.13
N SER A 167 -11.32 -5.66 -4.11
CA SER A 167 -10.22 -4.78 -4.54
C SER A 167 -10.78 -3.45 -5.03
N THR A 168 -10.17 -2.33 -4.66
CA THR A 168 -10.69 -0.99 -4.95
C THR A 168 -9.65 -0.08 -5.55
N ALA A 169 -10.10 0.91 -6.34
CA ALA A 169 -9.29 2.05 -6.73
C ALA A 169 -10.04 3.36 -6.50
N PHE A 170 -9.34 4.36 -5.97
CA PHE A 170 -9.82 5.72 -5.73
C PHE A 170 -8.84 6.72 -6.31
N ASP A 171 -9.32 7.80 -6.94
CA ASP A 171 -8.46 8.83 -7.56
C ASP A 171 -8.14 10.03 -6.65
N GLY A 172 -8.82 10.14 -5.50
CA GLY A 172 -8.61 11.24 -4.56
C GLY A 172 -9.18 12.58 -4.97
N ILE A 173 -9.75 12.74 -6.18
CA ILE A 173 -10.36 13.99 -6.66
C ILE A 173 -11.78 14.09 -6.09
N ALA A 174 -11.96 14.84 -5.01
CA ALA A 174 -13.23 14.89 -4.27
C ALA A 174 -14.18 15.99 -4.76
N TYR A 175 -13.67 17.06 -5.37
CA TYR A 175 -14.48 18.21 -5.79
C TYR A 175 -14.30 18.51 -7.29
N ARG A 176 -15.39 18.90 -7.94
CA ARG A 176 -15.39 19.24 -9.35
C ARG A 176 -14.72 20.60 -9.60
N VAL A 177 -14.02 20.70 -10.73
CA VAL A 177 -13.29 21.91 -11.13
C VAL A 177 -14.20 23.11 -11.31
N ASP A 178 -15.43 22.87 -11.78
CA ASP A 178 -16.43 23.91 -12.05
C ASP A 178 -17.15 24.44 -10.79
N GLY A 179 -16.76 23.94 -9.60
CA GLY A 179 -17.37 24.32 -8.34
C GLY A 179 -18.79 23.77 -8.10
N SER A 180 -19.27 22.86 -8.96
CA SER A 180 -20.62 22.30 -8.85
C SER A 180 -20.79 21.29 -7.70
N GLY A 181 -19.76 21.09 -6.87
CA GLY A 181 -19.83 20.29 -5.66
C GLY A 181 -18.89 19.09 -5.65
N SER A 182 -19.18 18.16 -4.75
CA SER A 182 -18.39 16.94 -4.58
C SER A 182 -18.66 15.90 -5.66
N ARG A 183 -17.72 14.95 -5.81
CA ARG A 183 -17.86 13.76 -6.66
C ARG A 183 -17.43 12.51 -5.90
N ASN A 184 -17.82 11.36 -6.41
CA ASN A 184 -17.33 10.09 -5.91
C ASN A 184 -15.88 9.89 -6.40
N THR A 185 -14.96 9.61 -5.48
CA THR A 185 -13.54 9.31 -5.78
C THR A 185 -13.31 7.86 -6.22
N LEU A 186 -14.34 7.00 -6.13
CA LEU A 186 -14.25 5.59 -6.50
C LEU A 186 -14.12 5.46 -8.04
N ILE A 187 -13.04 4.82 -8.48
CA ILE A 187 -12.86 4.40 -9.87
C ILE A 187 -13.52 3.04 -10.07
N ILE A 188 -13.17 2.08 -9.22
CA ILE A 188 -13.70 0.71 -9.28
C ILE A 188 -13.72 0.06 -7.89
N GLU A 189 -14.72 -0.76 -7.66
CA GLU A 189 -14.74 -1.79 -6.63
C GLU A 189 -14.98 -3.13 -7.32
N ALA A 190 -14.03 -4.05 -7.22
CA ALA A 190 -14.14 -5.40 -7.74
C ALA A 190 -15.11 -6.22 -6.90
N GLY A 191 -15.72 -7.24 -7.47
CA GLY A 191 -16.53 -8.20 -6.73
C GLY A 191 -15.67 -9.21 -5.95
N GLU A 192 -16.35 -10.25 -5.48
CA GLU A 192 -15.73 -11.31 -4.67
C GLU A 192 -14.87 -12.29 -5.48
N ARG A 193 -15.04 -12.34 -6.81
CA ARG A 193 -14.42 -13.34 -7.67
C ARG A 193 -13.00 -12.95 -8.06
N GLU A 194 -12.18 -13.99 -8.29
CA GLU A 194 -10.89 -13.82 -8.94
C GLU A 194 -11.06 -13.25 -10.36
N GLY A 195 -10.19 -12.30 -10.72
CA GLY A 195 -10.23 -11.66 -12.03
C GLY A 195 -9.16 -10.60 -12.23
N ILE A 196 -9.11 -10.06 -13.44
CA ILE A 196 -8.31 -8.89 -13.80
C ILE A 196 -9.26 -7.70 -13.88
N TYR A 197 -8.96 -6.67 -13.12
CA TYR A 197 -9.74 -5.44 -13.05
C TYR A 197 -8.87 -4.26 -13.46
N LEU A 198 -9.41 -3.37 -14.29
CA LEU A 198 -8.70 -2.19 -14.77
C LEU A 198 -9.18 -0.95 -14.04
N ALA A 199 -8.23 -0.09 -13.68
CA ALA A 199 -8.50 1.21 -13.06
C ALA A 199 -7.65 2.27 -13.75
N ASP A 200 -8.29 3.26 -14.36
CA ASP A 200 -7.63 4.39 -14.99
C ASP A 200 -7.51 5.55 -14.01
N PHE A 201 -6.28 5.98 -13.73
CA PHE A 201 -6.01 7.13 -12.90
C PHE A 201 -5.80 8.37 -13.76
N PRO A 202 -6.63 9.41 -13.64
CA PRO A 202 -6.50 10.65 -14.41
C PRO A 202 -5.37 11.53 -13.82
N ILE A 203 -4.12 11.17 -14.10
CA ILE A 203 -2.92 11.74 -13.45
C ILE A 203 -2.86 13.27 -13.60
N ASP A 204 -3.15 13.79 -14.78
CA ASP A 204 -3.08 15.23 -15.01
C ASP A 204 -4.17 15.98 -14.23
N ASP A 205 -5.39 15.43 -14.15
CA ASP A 205 -6.49 16.00 -13.34
C ASP A 205 -6.16 15.90 -11.84
N MET A 206 -5.55 14.80 -11.39
CA MET A 206 -5.09 14.64 -10.00
C MET A 206 -4.03 15.68 -9.65
N ARG A 207 -3.08 15.93 -10.55
CA ARG A 207 -2.04 16.96 -10.38
C ARG A 207 -2.64 18.35 -10.32
N GLU A 208 -3.58 18.66 -11.22
CA GLU A 208 -4.27 19.93 -11.22
C GLU A 208 -5.09 20.13 -9.95
N TYR A 209 -5.82 19.08 -9.52
CA TYR A 209 -6.56 19.08 -8.27
C TYR A 209 -5.66 19.40 -7.07
N ARG A 210 -4.50 18.72 -6.96
CA ARG A 210 -3.52 18.96 -5.88
C ARG A 210 -2.97 20.41 -5.88
N ARG A 211 -2.81 21.03 -7.03
CA ARG A 211 -2.28 22.42 -7.12
C ARG A 211 -3.25 23.46 -6.58
N ARG A 212 -4.55 23.24 -6.72
CA ARG A 212 -5.57 24.25 -6.37
C ARG A 212 -6.23 24.04 -5.02
N GLU A 213 -6.23 22.81 -4.50
CA GLU A 213 -6.94 22.50 -3.27
C GLU A 213 -6.21 22.93 -2.00
N VAL A 214 -6.99 23.09 -0.93
CA VAL A 214 -6.54 23.71 0.33
C VAL A 214 -6.24 22.72 1.45
N HIS A 215 -6.29 21.42 1.19
CA HIS A 215 -5.99 20.35 2.17
C HIS A 215 -4.70 19.58 1.80
N GLY A 216 -4.54 18.35 2.24
CA GLY A 216 -3.30 17.61 2.06
C GLY A 216 -2.15 18.23 2.83
N ASN A 217 -1.18 18.84 2.14
CA ASN A 217 -0.01 19.47 2.77
C ASN A 217 -0.09 21.01 2.81
N ALA A 218 -1.08 21.64 2.13
CA ALA A 218 -1.09 23.08 1.88
C ALA A 218 -1.07 23.93 3.15
N TYR A 219 -1.90 23.60 4.16
CA TYR A 219 -2.05 24.37 5.39
C TYR A 219 -1.76 23.56 6.66
N ARG A 220 -0.94 22.51 6.54
CA ARG A 220 -0.49 21.75 7.70
C ARG A 220 0.32 22.63 8.66
N ARG A 221 0.22 22.30 9.94
CA ARG A 221 0.99 22.96 11.02
C ARG A 221 1.88 21.95 11.74
N PRO A 222 2.96 21.45 11.10
CA PRO A 222 3.80 20.39 11.64
C PRO A 222 4.35 20.68 13.05
N GLU A 223 4.59 21.96 13.36
CA GLU A 223 5.05 22.41 14.67
C GLU A 223 4.05 22.11 15.82
N LYS A 224 2.81 21.73 15.50
CA LYS A 224 1.76 21.33 16.45
C LYS A 224 1.62 19.81 16.59
N TYR A 225 2.33 19.02 15.80
CA TYR A 225 2.13 17.57 15.68
C TYR A 225 3.13 16.75 16.49
N GLY A 226 3.82 17.35 17.47
CA GLY A 226 4.84 16.66 18.29
C GLY A 226 4.35 15.38 18.95
N LEU A 227 3.07 15.30 19.32
CA LEU A 227 2.48 14.09 19.90
C LEU A 227 2.44 12.89 18.93
N LEU A 228 2.42 13.13 17.62
CA LEU A 228 2.40 12.05 16.63
C LEU A 228 3.73 11.26 16.56
N ILE A 229 4.81 11.83 17.08
CA ILE A 229 6.13 11.18 17.15
C ILE A 229 6.50 10.76 18.57
N SER A 230 5.58 10.88 19.54
CA SER A 230 5.77 10.38 20.89
C SER A 230 5.75 8.86 20.91
N GLU A 231 6.70 8.26 21.62
CA GLU A 231 6.73 6.81 21.84
C GLU A 231 5.84 6.38 23.02
N GLU A 232 5.27 7.35 23.74
CA GLU A 232 4.41 7.08 24.89
C GLU A 232 3.10 6.44 24.45
N ARG A 233 2.78 5.31 25.08
CA ARG A 233 1.51 4.60 24.90
C ARG A 233 0.72 4.65 26.19
N MET A 234 -0.52 5.10 26.11
CA MET A 234 -1.42 5.26 27.26
C MET A 234 -2.61 4.29 27.17
N GLU A 235 -3.21 3.98 28.31
CA GLU A 235 -4.50 3.28 28.31
C GLU A 235 -5.56 4.06 27.51
N PRO A 236 -6.47 3.38 26.81
CA PRO A 236 -6.68 1.92 26.76
C PRO A 236 -5.88 1.19 25.65
N PHE A 237 -4.83 1.81 25.09
CA PHE A 237 -4.12 1.30 23.90
C PHE A 237 -2.89 0.44 24.23
N ILE A 238 -2.65 0.13 25.52
CA ILE A 238 -1.58 -0.79 25.92
C ILE A 238 -2.00 -2.22 25.59
N ARG A 239 -1.16 -2.94 24.87
CA ARG A 239 -1.39 -4.33 24.45
C ARG A 239 -0.16 -5.19 24.74
N PRO A 240 -0.35 -6.50 24.99
CA PRO A 240 0.76 -7.43 25.11
C PRO A 240 1.59 -7.44 23.80
N ASP A 241 2.89 -7.32 23.95
CA ASP A 241 3.83 -7.47 22.83
C ASP A 241 4.14 -8.96 22.65
N ARG A 242 3.68 -9.56 21.55
CA ARG A 242 3.91 -10.98 21.25
C ARG A 242 5.29 -11.27 20.66
N ARG A 243 6.11 -10.26 20.45
CA ARG A 243 7.51 -10.39 20.04
C ARG A 243 8.46 -10.67 21.20
N LYS A 244 7.97 -10.50 22.45
CA LYS A 244 8.73 -10.71 23.68
C LYS A 244 8.37 -12.05 24.33
#